data_dca0c532b566406a7a7e7b0d746b24e2
#
_entry.id   dca0c532b566406a7a7e7b0d746b24e2
#
_cell.length_a   1.000
_cell.length_b   1.000
_cell.length_c   1.000
_cell.angle_alpha   90.00
_cell.angle_beta   90.00
_cell.angle_gamma   90.00
#
_symmetry.space_group_name_H-M   'P 1'
#
loop_
_entity.id
_entity.type
_entity.pdbx_description
1 polymer ?
#
loop_
_entity_poly.entity_id
_entity_poly.type
_entity_poly.pdbx_seq_one_letter_code
_entity_poly.pdbx_strand_id
1 'polypeptide(L)'
;MKHIKTFVILMAGMMMLGACNQKKTEVAETTPVDNIYQFCVLNGTGDTVMLSDYAGKVLLVVNTATQCGFTPQYEELQALYATYHDKGLEIIDFPCNQFGEQAPGTFEQIHAFCTGTYGTTFPQMAKVDVNGEQAIPLYTWLKSKAGFGGFDTTDPRGAYLHAAFLAQDSLYAQNPDIKWNFTKFLIDREGNVVCRFEPTAPINAINEAVEKLL
;
A
#
# COMPACT_ATOMS: atom_id res chain seq x y z
N MET A 1 40.00 -28.55 -79.65
CA MET A 1 41.35 -29.06 -79.39
C MET A 1 42.24 -27.95 -78.90
N LYS A 2 42.75 -28.03 -77.80
CA LYS A 2 43.74 -27.33 -76.98
C LYS A 2 43.24 -26.94 -75.60
N HIS A 3 43.68 -27.75 -74.65
CA HIS A 3 43.47 -27.56 -73.21
C HIS A 3 44.39 -26.43 -72.73
N ILE A 4 43.85 -25.46 -71.98
CA ILE A 4 44.63 -24.52 -71.18
C ILE A 4 44.34 -24.84 -69.75
N LYS A 5 45.33 -25.31 -69.01
CA LYS A 5 45.32 -25.53 -67.58
C LYS A 5 45.64 -24.19 -66.91
N THR A 6 44.68 -23.64 -66.14
CA THR A 6 44.94 -22.48 -65.34
C THR A 6 45.27 -22.91 -63.89
N PHE A 7 46.50 -22.54 -63.49
CA PHE A 7 47.03 -22.74 -62.15
C PHE A 7 46.41 -21.73 -61.22
N VAL A 8 45.70 -22.19 -60.15
CA VAL A 8 45.21 -21.32 -59.06
C VAL A 8 46.19 -21.42 -57.90
N ILE A 9 46.85 -20.32 -57.61
CA ILE A 9 47.75 -20.17 -56.46
C ILE A 9 46.88 -19.92 -55.23
N LEU A 10 46.94 -20.81 -54.21
CA LEU A 10 46.30 -20.72 -52.99
C LEU A 10 47.15 -19.89 -52.00
N MET A 11 46.78 -18.62 -51.76
CA MET A 11 47.39 -17.85 -50.68
C MET A 11 46.63 -18.16 -49.39
N ALA A 12 47.25 -18.83 -48.43
CA ALA A 12 46.79 -19.06 -47.10
C ALA A 12 46.98 -17.77 -46.25
N GLY A 13 45.91 -17.01 -46.07
CA GLY A 13 45.88 -15.90 -45.16
C GLY A 13 45.54 -16.41 -43.72
N MET A 14 46.53 -16.35 -42.85
CA MET A 14 46.40 -16.71 -41.44
C MET A 14 45.72 -15.56 -40.71
N MET A 15 44.36 -15.64 -40.53
CA MET A 15 43.62 -14.73 -39.65
C MET A 15 43.76 -15.18 -38.21
N MET A 16 44.49 -14.41 -37.42
CA MET A 16 44.47 -14.50 -35.97
C MET A 16 43.12 -13.97 -35.46
N LEU A 17 42.23 -14.86 -35.06
CA LEU A 17 41.03 -14.53 -34.29
C LEU A 17 41.43 -14.23 -32.85
N GLY A 18 41.56 -12.93 -32.56
CA GLY A 18 41.61 -12.45 -31.17
C GLY A 18 40.30 -12.76 -30.47
N ALA A 19 40.28 -13.75 -29.59
CA ALA A 19 39.17 -14.03 -28.70
C ALA A 19 39.05 -12.91 -27.65
N CYS A 20 38.25 -11.89 -27.92
CA CYS A 20 37.78 -10.99 -26.87
C CYS A 20 36.86 -11.77 -25.92
N ASN A 21 37.41 -12.14 -24.77
CA ASN A 21 36.67 -12.72 -23.67
C ASN A 21 35.83 -11.61 -23.01
N GLN A 22 34.65 -11.33 -23.56
CA GLN A 22 33.67 -10.47 -22.90
C GLN A 22 33.13 -11.23 -21.69
N LYS A 23 33.61 -10.87 -20.50
CA LYS A 23 32.96 -11.22 -19.26
C LYS A 23 31.52 -10.66 -19.34
N LYS A 24 30.56 -11.55 -19.62
CA LYS A 24 29.15 -11.29 -19.46
C LYS A 24 28.93 -11.00 -17.96
N THR A 25 28.79 -9.74 -17.61
CA THR A 25 28.33 -9.35 -16.27
C THR A 25 26.89 -9.87 -16.19
N GLU A 26 26.69 -10.96 -15.47
CA GLU A 26 25.38 -11.39 -15.06
C GLU A 26 24.80 -10.28 -14.19
N VAL A 27 23.93 -9.45 -14.77
CA VAL A 27 23.03 -8.61 -13.99
C VAL A 27 22.09 -9.59 -13.29
N ALA A 28 22.28 -9.77 -12.00
CA ALA A 28 21.34 -10.52 -11.18
C ALA A 28 19.96 -9.89 -11.43
N GLU A 29 19.06 -10.64 -12.05
CA GLU A 29 17.64 -10.32 -12.11
C GLU A 29 17.15 -10.31 -10.67
N THR A 30 17.15 -9.12 -10.06
CA THR A 30 16.45 -8.91 -8.78
C THR A 30 14.98 -9.05 -9.11
N THR A 31 14.36 -10.16 -8.71
CA THR A 31 12.90 -10.29 -8.67
C THR A 31 12.36 -9.03 -7.98
N PRO A 32 11.38 -8.33 -8.57
CA PRO A 32 10.80 -7.16 -7.94
C PRO A 32 10.35 -7.54 -6.53
N VAL A 33 10.82 -6.82 -5.53
CA VAL A 33 10.42 -7.07 -4.15
C VAL A 33 8.96 -6.69 -4.04
N ASP A 34 8.07 -7.68 -3.91
CA ASP A 34 6.62 -7.48 -3.86
C ASP A 34 6.17 -7.17 -2.42
N ASN A 35 6.63 -6.03 -1.90
CA ASN A 35 6.25 -5.52 -0.58
C ASN A 35 5.94 -4.02 -0.64
N ILE A 36 5.52 -3.43 0.50
CA ILE A 36 5.08 -2.03 0.57
C ILE A 36 6.21 -1.03 0.23
N TYR A 37 7.47 -1.40 0.41
CA TYR A 37 8.62 -0.50 0.25
C TYR A 37 8.92 -0.09 -1.20
N GLN A 38 8.25 -0.73 -2.18
CA GLN A 38 8.31 -0.33 -3.59
C GLN A 38 7.51 0.93 -3.91
N PHE A 39 6.64 1.39 -3.01
CA PHE A 39 5.74 2.51 -3.24
C PHE A 39 6.28 3.82 -2.69
N CYS A 40 5.90 4.91 -3.34
CA CYS A 40 5.98 6.25 -2.81
C CYS A 40 4.59 6.89 -2.82
N VAL A 41 4.38 7.82 -1.92
CA VAL A 41 3.14 8.58 -1.76
C VAL A 41 3.47 10.06 -1.61
N LEU A 42 2.47 10.93 -1.70
CA LEU A 42 2.65 12.35 -1.41
C LEU A 42 2.19 12.65 0.02
N ASN A 43 2.97 13.47 0.72
CA ASN A 43 2.50 14.08 1.95
C ASN A 43 1.55 15.25 1.66
N GLY A 44 0.99 15.86 2.71
CA GLY A 44 0.06 16.97 2.56
C GLY A 44 0.62 18.25 1.96
N THR A 45 1.94 18.40 1.93
CA THR A 45 2.64 19.53 1.29
C THR A 45 3.02 19.24 -0.16
N GLY A 46 2.75 18.02 -0.64
CA GLY A 46 3.05 17.58 -2.01
C GLY A 46 4.45 17.00 -2.20
N ASP A 47 5.20 16.79 -1.09
CA ASP A 47 6.50 16.14 -1.16
C ASP A 47 6.35 14.63 -1.25
N THR A 48 7.28 13.99 -1.96
CA THR A 48 7.32 12.53 -2.07
C THR A 48 7.86 11.90 -0.79
N VAL A 49 7.11 10.95 -0.25
CA VAL A 49 7.50 10.09 0.88
C VAL A 49 7.70 8.68 0.35
N MET A 50 8.89 8.14 0.51
CA MET A 50 9.18 6.74 0.16
C MET A 50 8.73 5.84 1.31
N LEU A 51 7.91 4.81 1.02
CA LEU A 51 7.51 3.87 2.07
C LEU A 51 8.68 3.00 2.56
N SER A 52 9.77 2.92 1.81
CA SER A 52 11.04 2.34 2.26
C SER A 52 11.69 3.08 3.44
N ASP A 53 11.33 4.35 3.68
CA ASP A 53 11.84 5.12 4.82
C ASP A 53 11.30 4.57 6.16
N TYR A 54 10.24 3.76 6.09
CA TYR A 54 9.66 3.05 7.23
C TYR A 54 10.13 1.60 7.35
N ALA A 55 11.15 1.17 6.60
CA ALA A 55 11.64 -0.21 6.63
C ALA A 55 12.04 -0.63 8.06
N GLY A 56 11.66 -1.85 8.44
CA GLY A 56 11.89 -2.39 9.78
C GLY A 56 10.86 -1.97 10.83
N LYS A 57 9.87 -1.13 10.47
CA LYS A 57 8.73 -0.80 11.32
C LYS A 57 7.51 -1.67 10.98
N VAL A 58 6.65 -1.90 11.95
CA VAL A 58 5.27 -2.37 11.74
C VAL A 58 4.44 -1.19 11.28
N LEU A 59 3.71 -1.32 10.15
CA LEU A 59 2.91 -0.21 9.62
C LEU A 59 1.42 -0.51 9.74
N LEU A 60 0.64 0.49 10.13
CA LEU A 60 -0.82 0.48 10.04
C LEU A 60 -1.25 1.56 9.04
N VAL A 61 -1.59 1.14 7.83
CA VAL A 61 -2.08 2.03 6.76
C VAL A 61 -3.59 2.15 6.86
N VAL A 62 -4.13 3.36 6.94
CA VAL A 62 -5.56 3.61 7.14
C VAL A 62 -6.09 4.68 6.19
N ASN A 63 -7.28 4.47 5.61
CA ASN A 63 -8.01 5.52 4.89
C ASN A 63 -9.04 6.15 5.82
N THR A 64 -9.07 7.48 5.88
CA THR A 64 -9.82 8.21 6.92
C THR A 64 -10.74 9.30 6.35
N ALA A 65 -11.58 9.83 7.23
CA ALA A 65 -12.45 10.95 6.93
C ALA A 65 -12.80 11.74 8.21
N THR A 66 -13.09 13.04 8.06
CA THR A 66 -13.37 13.94 9.18
C THR A 66 -14.85 14.04 9.55
N GLN A 67 -15.77 13.58 8.68
CA GLN A 67 -17.22 13.68 8.85
C GLN A 67 -17.92 12.32 8.81
N CYS A 68 -17.23 11.27 9.25
CA CYS A 68 -17.71 9.90 9.24
C CYS A 68 -18.20 9.49 10.65
N GLY A 69 -19.17 8.58 10.73
CA GLY A 69 -19.57 7.98 12.01
C GLY A 69 -18.44 7.19 12.69
N PHE A 70 -17.37 6.84 11.96
CA PHE A 70 -16.16 6.21 12.50
C PHE A 70 -15.03 7.20 12.80
N THR A 71 -15.18 8.51 12.57
CA THR A 71 -14.16 9.54 12.87
C THR A 71 -13.64 9.48 14.32
N PRO A 72 -14.44 9.14 15.35
CA PRO A 72 -13.91 8.96 16.70
C PRO A 72 -12.82 7.91 16.85
N GLN A 73 -12.62 7.00 15.87
CA GLN A 73 -11.50 6.06 15.88
C GLN A 73 -10.11 6.74 15.80
N TYR A 74 -10.04 8.01 15.45
CA TYR A 74 -8.78 8.77 15.56
C TYR A 74 -8.25 8.78 17.02
N GLU A 75 -9.12 8.82 18.01
CA GLU A 75 -8.73 8.75 19.43
C GLU A 75 -8.06 7.39 19.74
N GLU A 76 -8.68 6.29 19.27
CA GLU A 76 -8.14 4.93 19.45
C GLU A 76 -6.82 4.73 18.70
N LEU A 77 -6.71 5.26 17.46
CA LEU A 77 -5.48 5.20 16.66
C LEU A 77 -4.36 6.02 17.31
N GLN A 78 -4.67 7.19 17.86
CA GLN A 78 -3.67 8.00 18.57
C GLN A 78 -3.20 7.33 19.87
N ALA A 79 -4.09 6.69 20.60
CA ALA A 79 -3.72 5.92 21.79
C ALA A 79 -2.83 4.72 21.44
N LEU A 80 -3.15 4.01 20.36
CA LEU A 80 -2.34 2.92 19.81
C LEU A 80 -0.94 3.43 19.41
N TYR A 81 -0.89 4.55 18.67
CA TYR A 81 0.36 5.18 18.25
C TYR A 81 1.22 5.58 19.44
N ALA A 82 0.65 6.29 20.43
CA ALA A 82 1.37 6.70 21.63
C ALA A 82 1.93 5.50 22.43
N THR A 83 1.26 4.36 22.39
CA THR A 83 1.67 3.15 23.12
C THR A 83 2.83 2.40 22.44
N TYR A 84 2.85 2.39 21.09
CA TYR A 84 3.72 1.50 20.33
C TYR A 84 4.68 2.18 19.36
N HIS A 85 4.60 3.49 19.16
CA HIS A 85 5.50 4.20 18.23
C HIS A 85 6.98 3.97 18.58
N ASP A 86 7.36 4.15 19.85
CA ASP A 86 8.73 3.94 20.32
C ASP A 86 9.17 2.46 20.28
N LYS A 87 8.23 1.54 20.11
CA LYS A 87 8.49 0.10 19.95
C LYS A 87 8.58 -0.32 18.47
N GLY A 88 8.33 0.63 17.55
CA GLY A 88 8.47 0.41 16.12
C GLY A 88 7.17 0.34 15.32
N LEU A 89 6.03 0.78 15.89
CA LEU A 89 4.81 0.99 15.11
C LEU A 89 4.87 2.33 14.39
N GLU A 90 4.40 2.37 13.14
CA GLU A 90 4.05 3.60 12.44
C GLU A 90 2.62 3.52 11.94
N ILE A 91 1.86 4.63 12.03
CA ILE A 91 0.52 4.76 11.44
C ILE A 91 0.63 5.74 10.27
N ILE A 92 0.13 5.35 9.10
CA ILE A 92 0.14 6.19 7.90
C ILE A 92 -1.32 6.46 7.50
N ASP A 93 -1.73 7.70 7.69
CA ASP A 93 -3.10 8.17 7.48
C ASP A 93 -3.29 8.75 6.08
N PHE A 94 -4.31 8.25 5.36
CA PHE A 94 -4.70 8.74 4.04
C PHE A 94 -6.13 9.26 4.07
N PRO A 95 -6.37 10.56 4.13
CA PRO A 95 -7.71 11.12 3.95
C PRO A 95 -8.30 10.68 2.61
N CYS A 96 -9.58 10.25 2.59
CA CYS A 96 -10.27 9.79 1.40
C CYS A 96 -11.69 10.31 1.35
N ASN A 97 -12.08 10.91 0.22
CA ASN A 97 -13.42 11.51 0.07
C ASN A 97 -14.42 10.62 -0.69
N GLN A 98 -14.04 9.38 -1.04
CA GLN A 98 -14.88 8.51 -1.89
C GLN A 98 -16.10 7.92 -1.18
N PHE A 99 -16.15 7.95 0.17
CA PHE A 99 -17.21 7.35 0.95
C PHE A 99 -18.13 8.42 1.53
N GLY A 100 -19.18 8.74 0.80
CA GLY A 100 -20.20 9.72 1.19
C GLY A 100 -19.67 11.15 1.28
N GLU A 101 -18.58 11.46 0.58
CA GLU A 101 -17.95 12.79 0.58
C GLU A 101 -17.58 13.29 2.00
N GLN A 102 -17.17 12.37 2.87
CA GLN A 102 -16.97 12.63 4.31
C GLN A 102 -15.59 13.22 4.66
N ALA A 103 -14.75 13.52 3.66
CA ALA A 103 -13.49 14.23 3.82
C ALA A 103 -13.40 15.43 2.83
N PRO A 104 -14.33 16.39 2.85
CA PRO A 104 -14.41 17.45 1.83
C PRO A 104 -13.30 18.51 1.94
N GLY A 105 -12.71 18.69 3.13
CA GLY A 105 -11.72 19.73 3.41
C GLY A 105 -10.44 19.63 2.58
N THR A 106 -9.67 20.73 2.54
CA THR A 106 -8.27 20.70 2.08
C THR A 106 -7.42 19.90 3.07
N PHE A 107 -6.17 19.59 2.68
CA PHE A 107 -5.25 18.92 3.60
C PHE A 107 -5.08 19.69 4.91
N GLU A 108 -4.88 21.02 4.83
CA GLU A 108 -4.67 21.87 6.02
C GLU A 108 -5.89 21.85 6.94
N GLN A 109 -7.10 21.83 6.38
CA GLN A 109 -8.34 21.77 7.16
C GLN A 109 -8.50 20.41 7.85
N ILE A 110 -8.21 19.32 7.12
CA ILE A 110 -8.28 17.96 7.65
C ILE A 110 -7.22 17.80 8.75
N HIS A 111 -5.98 18.22 8.47
CA HIS A 111 -4.87 18.13 9.42
C HIS A 111 -5.13 18.93 10.70
N ALA A 112 -5.60 20.18 10.57
CA ALA A 112 -5.96 21.00 11.71
C ALA A 112 -7.10 20.40 12.54
N PHE A 113 -8.08 19.76 11.90
CA PHE A 113 -9.15 19.05 12.59
C PHE A 113 -8.62 17.83 13.36
N CYS A 114 -7.81 16.98 12.73
CA CYS A 114 -7.28 15.77 13.34
C CYS A 114 -6.36 16.09 14.52
N THR A 115 -5.44 17.03 14.34
CA THR A 115 -4.51 17.45 15.39
C THR A 115 -5.22 18.21 16.52
N GLY A 116 -6.14 19.12 16.18
CA GLY A 116 -6.85 19.95 17.17
C GLY A 116 -7.92 19.20 17.96
N THR A 117 -8.59 18.23 17.35
CA THR A 117 -9.70 17.49 17.99
C THR A 117 -9.24 16.21 18.67
N TYR A 118 -8.33 15.45 18.03
CA TYR A 118 -7.89 14.13 18.48
C TYR A 118 -6.43 14.09 18.92
N GLY A 119 -5.68 15.19 18.76
CA GLY A 119 -4.27 15.26 19.11
C GLY A 119 -3.40 14.31 18.27
N THR A 120 -3.80 14.02 17.03
CA THR A 120 -3.06 13.07 16.17
C THR A 120 -1.64 13.56 15.91
N THR A 121 -0.67 12.65 16.06
CA THR A 121 0.76 12.94 15.87
C THR A 121 1.42 12.01 14.84
N PHE A 122 0.70 11.02 14.33
CA PHE A 122 1.18 10.14 13.27
C PHE A 122 1.14 10.83 11.89
N PRO A 123 1.97 10.38 10.93
CA PRO A 123 2.03 10.93 9.58
C PRO A 123 0.69 10.90 8.86
N GLN A 124 0.27 12.08 8.36
CA GLN A 124 -0.91 12.21 7.50
C GLN A 124 -0.46 12.57 6.08
N MET A 125 -0.91 11.77 5.12
CA MET A 125 -0.56 11.91 3.71
C MET A 125 -1.58 12.79 2.96
N ALA A 126 -1.29 13.11 1.72
CA ALA A 126 -2.23 13.79 0.84
C ALA A 126 -3.53 12.97 0.71
N LYS A 127 -4.65 13.67 0.47
CA LYS A 127 -5.92 13.04 0.17
C LYS A 127 -5.81 12.19 -1.10
N VAL A 128 -6.33 10.97 -1.06
CA VAL A 128 -6.22 9.99 -2.16
C VAL A 128 -7.55 9.31 -2.46
N ASP A 129 -7.62 8.72 -3.64
CA ASP A 129 -8.61 7.70 -3.98
C ASP A 129 -8.04 6.31 -3.69
N VAL A 130 -8.87 5.46 -3.10
CA VAL A 130 -8.53 4.08 -2.71
C VAL A 130 -9.18 3.03 -3.60
N ASN A 131 -10.21 3.42 -4.36
CA ASN A 131 -10.95 2.56 -5.30
C ASN A 131 -11.05 3.21 -6.68
N GLY A 132 -11.35 2.37 -7.69
CA GLY A 132 -11.56 2.79 -9.08
C GLY A 132 -10.25 3.09 -9.80
N GLU A 133 -10.37 3.70 -10.98
CA GLU A 133 -9.24 3.98 -11.89
C GLU A 133 -8.26 5.02 -11.32
N GLN A 134 -8.72 5.88 -10.41
CA GLN A 134 -7.90 6.91 -9.78
C GLN A 134 -7.26 6.45 -8.46
N ALA A 135 -7.49 5.19 -8.06
CA ALA A 135 -6.85 4.63 -6.87
C ALA A 135 -5.34 4.67 -7.00
N ILE A 136 -4.66 5.18 -5.97
CA ILE A 136 -3.20 5.16 -5.97
C ILE A 136 -2.67 3.73 -5.99
N PRO A 137 -1.52 3.47 -6.64
CA PRO A 137 -0.96 2.12 -6.80
C PRO A 137 -0.81 1.36 -5.48
N LEU A 138 -0.49 2.05 -4.38
CA LEU A 138 -0.42 1.47 -3.05
C LEU A 138 -1.73 0.78 -2.65
N TYR A 139 -2.88 1.44 -2.79
CA TYR A 139 -4.17 0.86 -2.39
C TYR A 139 -4.63 -0.26 -3.33
N THR A 140 -4.28 -0.18 -4.61
CA THR A 140 -4.51 -1.28 -5.55
C THR A 140 -3.75 -2.53 -5.12
N TRP A 141 -2.49 -2.38 -4.72
CA TRP A 141 -1.66 -3.46 -4.21
C TRP A 141 -2.15 -3.99 -2.86
N LEU A 142 -2.45 -3.12 -1.88
CA LEU A 142 -2.98 -3.52 -0.57
C LEU A 142 -4.24 -4.38 -0.70
N LYS A 143 -5.19 -3.97 -1.54
CA LYS A 143 -6.42 -4.73 -1.82
C LYS A 143 -6.15 -6.09 -2.47
N SER A 144 -5.11 -6.20 -3.28
CA SER A 144 -4.72 -7.47 -3.92
C SER A 144 -4.11 -8.46 -2.92
N LYS A 145 -3.54 -7.97 -1.81
CA LYS A 145 -2.93 -8.81 -0.76
C LYS A 145 -3.91 -9.22 0.32
N ALA A 146 -4.87 -8.34 0.67
CA ALA A 146 -5.88 -8.62 1.67
C ALA A 146 -7.25 -8.08 1.22
N GLY A 147 -8.13 -9.00 0.86
CA GLY A 147 -9.50 -8.71 0.42
C GLY A 147 -10.41 -8.28 1.55
N PHE A 148 -11.67 -7.99 1.22
CA PHE A 148 -12.71 -7.65 2.19
C PHE A 148 -13.04 -8.86 3.07
N GLY A 149 -12.90 -8.68 4.39
CA GLY A 149 -13.12 -9.73 5.39
C GLY A 149 -14.54 -9.79 5.98
N GLY A 150 -15.41 -8.86 5.61
CA GLY A 150 -16.75 -8.71 6.19
C GLY A 150 -16.81 -7.66 7.29
N PHE A 151 -17.99 -7.05 7.47
CA PHE A 151 -18.26 -6.20 8.63
C PHE A 151 -18.62 -7.05 9.84
N ASP A 152 -18.21 -6.62 11.03
CA ASP A 152 -18.75 -7.17 12.28
C ASP A 152 -20.22 -6.70 12.43
N THR A 153 -21.15 -7.62 12.20
CA THR A 153 -22.58 -7.35 12.27
C THR A 153 -23.14 -7.35 13.69
N THR A 154 -22.32 -7.64 14.69
CA THR A 154 -22.68 -7.42 16.10
C THR A 154 -22.57 -5.95 16.49
N ASP A 155 -21.75 -5.15 15.79
CA ASP A 155 -21.76 -3.69 15.84
C ASP A 155 -22.93 -3.17 15.00
N PRO A 156 -23.84 -2.34 15.56
CA PRO A 156 -24.98 -1.78 14.82
C PRO A 156 -24.58 -1.05 13.53
N ARG A 157 -23.41 -0.39 13.49
CA ARG A 157 -22.87 0.28 12.30
C ARG A 157 -22.47 -0.74 11.24
N GLY A 158 -21.88 -1.86 11.66
CA GLY A 158 -21.52 -2.97 10.78
C GLY A 158 -22.74 -3.65 10.20
N ALA A 159 -23.77 -3.90 11.01
CA ALA A 159 -25.06 -4.43 10.56
C ALA A 159 -25.69 -3.50 9.52
N TYR A 160 -25.69 -2.18 9.77
CA TYR A 160 -26.21 -1.19 8.84
C TYR A 160 -25.45 -1.18 7.50
N LEU A 161 -24.11 -1.13 7.54
CA LEU A 161 -23.27 -1.15 6.34
C LEU A 161 -23.49 -2.44 5.55
N HIS A 162 -23.48 -3.60 6.23
CA HIS A 162 -23.74 -4.89 5.59
C HIS A 162 -25.08 -4.89 4.85
N ALA A 163 -26.16 -4.46 5.51
CA ALA A 163 -27.49 -4.40 4.93
C ALA A 163 -27.56 -3.43 3.73
N ALA A 164 -26.92 -2.26 3.85
CA ALA A 164 -26.89 -1.25 2.80
C ALA A 164 -26.15 -1.73 1.56
N PHE A 165 -24.99 -2.36 1.70
CA PHE A 165 -24.23 -2.91 0.59
C PHE A 165 -24.92 -4.12 -0.04
N LEU A 166 -25.50 -5.01 0.77
CA LEU A 166 -26.22 -6.19 0.29
C LEU A 166 -27.45 -5.81 -0.54
N ALA A 167 -28.12 -4.71 -0.18
CA ALA A 167 -29.27 -4.19 -0.91
C ALA A 167 -28.89 -3.61 -2.29
N GLN A 168 -27.66 -3.13 -2.46
CA GLN A 168 -27.15 -2.58 -3.72
C GLN A 168 -26.55 -3.66 -4.61
N ASP A 169 -25.78 -4.58 -4.02
CA ASP A 169 -25.11 -5.67 -4.73
C ASP A 169 -25.01 -6.90 -3.80
N SER A 170 -25.69 -7.98 -4.17
CA SER A 170 -25.65 -9.23 -3.40
C SER A 170 -24.26 -9.89 -3.37
N LEU A 171 -23.38 -9.51 -4.29
CA LEU A 171 -22.00 -10.02 -4.42
C LEU A 171 -20.94 -9.03 -3.90
N TYR A 172 -21.36 -7.93 -3.26
CA TYR A 172 -20.44 -6.87 -2.83
C TYR A 172 -19.23 -7.38 -2.01
N ALA A 173 -19.43 -8.47 -1.25
CA ALA A 173 -18.39 -9.05 -0.42
C ALA A 173 -17.30 -9.79 -1.21
N GLN A 174 -17.55 -10.15 -2.45
CA GLN A 174 -16.58 -10.84 -3.32
C GLN A 174 -15.55 -9.87 -3.94
N ASN A 175 -15.86 -8.58 -3.97
CA ASN A 175 -14.99 -7.55 -4.48
C ASN A 175 -14.03 -7.11 -3.36
N PRO A 176 -12.68 -7.06 -3.59
CA PRO A 176 -11.68 -6.65 -2.60
C PRO A 176 -11.67 -5.16 -2.30
N ASP A 177 -12.43 -4.33 -3.02
CA ASP A 177 -12.47 -2.88 -2.81
C ASP A 177 -12.77 -2.51 -1.37
N ILE A 178 -12.24 -1.37 -0.96
CA ILE A 178 -12.52 -0.77 0.34
C ILE A 178 -13.99 -0.37 0.38
N LYS A 179 -14.69 -0.77 1.43
CA LYS A 179 -16.13 -0.54 1.53
C LYS A 179 -16.47 0.75 2.27
N TRP A 180 -15.60 1.19 3.18
CA TRP A 180 -15.87 2.38 3.96
C TRP A 180 -14.60 3.04 4.51
N ASN A 181 -14.72 4.25 5.06
CA ASN A 181 -13.66 4.93 5.79
C ASN A 181 -13.19 4.11 6.99
N PHE A 182 -11.95 4.29 7.41
CA PHE A 182 -11.29 3.60 8.51
C PHE A 182 -11.05 2.10 8.28
N THR A 183 -10.92 1.68 7.03
CA THR A 183 -10.31 0.39 6.69
C THR A 183 -8.80 0.48 6.91
N LYS A 184 -8.23 -0.55 7.54
CA LYS A 184 -6.82 -0.58 7.94
C LYS A 184 -6.14 -1.81 7.37
N PHE A 185 -4.86 -1.64 6.99
CA PHE A 185 -3.98 -2.74 6.59
C PHE A 185 -2.80 -2.76 7.55
N LEU A 186 -2.54 -3.92 8.15
CA LEU A 186 -1.38 -4.15 9.01
C LEU A 186 -0.27 -4.80 8.19
N ILE A 187 0.93 -4.23 8.29
CA ILE A 187 2.11 -4.63 7.53
C ILE A 187 3.22 -4.97 8.53
N ASP A 188 3.93 -6.07 8.28
CA ASP A 188 5.06 -6.51 9.09
C ASP A 188 6.34 -5.68 8.84
N ARG A 189 7.40 -5.99 9.58
CA ARG A 189 8.70 -5.29 9.48
C ARG A 189 9.42 -5.53 8.15
N GLU A 190 9.05 -6.58 7.41
CA GLU A 190 9.56 -6.94 6.08
C GLU A 190 8.77 -6.27 4.96
N GLY A 191 7.67 -5.58 5.31
CA GLY A 191 6.81 -4.85 4.37
C GLY A 191 5.70 -5.69 3.74
N ASN A 192 5.39 -6.88 4.28
CA ASN A 192 4.32 -7.73 3.80
C ASN A 192 3.00 -7.38 4.48
N VAL A 193 1.89 -7.45 3.74
CA VAL A 193 0.55 -7.30 4.31
C VAL A 193 0.19 -8.53 5.14
N VAL A 194 -0.02 -8.34 6.43
CA VAL A 194 -0.39 -9.41 7.37
C VAL A 194 -1.89 -9.63 7.40
N CYS A 195 -2.66 -8.55 7.53
CA CYS A 195 -4.11 -8.60 7.55
C CYS A 195 -4.75 -7.25 7.24
N ARG A 196 -6.06 -7.28 6.99
CA ARG A 196 -6.92 -6.12 6.81
C ARG A 196 -7.98 -6.12 7.91
N PHE A 197 -8.28 -4.93 8.42
CA PHE A 197 -9.35 -4.69 9.37
C PHE A 197 -10.38 -3.74 8.75
N GLU A 198 -11.63 -4.14 8.76
CA GLU A 198 -12.73 -3.26 8.39
C GLU A 198 -13.02 -2.24 9.53
N PRO A 199 -13.72 -1.13 9.26
CA PRO A 199 -13.95 -0.10 10.28
C PRO A 199 -14.69 -0.59 11.53
N THR A 200 -15.38 -1.72 11.46
CA THR A 200 -16.11 -2.33 12.57
C THR A 200 -15.27 -3.29 13.40
N ALA A 201 -14.02 -3.56 13.00
CA ALA A 201 -13.11 -4.39 13.80
C ALA A 201 -12.82 -3.71 15.15
N PRO A 202 -12.90 -4.45 16.27
CA PRO A 202 -12.63 -3.88 17.58
C PRO A 202 -11.15 -3.53 17.72
N ILE A 203 -10.85 -2.40 18.39
CA ILE A 203 -9.46 -1.92 18.56
C ILE A 203 -8.57 -2.95 19.27
N ASN A 204 -9.12 -3.76 20.18
CA ASN A 204 -8.37 -4.81 20.87
C ASN A 204 -7.80 -5.85 19.91
N ALA A 205 -8.54 -6.20 18.84
CA ALA A 205 -8.02 -7.13 17.82
C ALA A 205 -6.86 -6.52 17.04
N ILE A 206 -6.89 -5.20 16.81
CA ILE A 206 -5.79 -4.47 16.17
C ILE A 206 -4.58 -4.42 17.10
N ASN A 207 -4.78 -4.09 18.38
CA ASN A 207 -3.75 -4.10 19.42
C ASN A 207 -3.00 -5.44 19.47
N GLU A 208 -3.75 -6.54 19.60
CA GLU A 208 -3.18 -7.89 19.69
C GLU A 208 -2.37 -8.26 18.43
N ALA A 209 -2.85 -7.83 17.26
CA ALA A 209 -2.14 -8.10 16.01
C ALA A 209 -0.85 -7.27 15.90
N VAL A 210 -0.87 -6.01 16.32
CA VAL A 210 0.31 -5.13 16.37
C VAL A 210 1.34 -5.68 17.37
N GLU A 211 0.92 -6.05 18.59
CA GLU A 211 1.84 -6.59 19.61
C GLU A 211 2.59 -7.85 19.15
N LYS A 212 1.96 -8.69 18.35
CA LYS A 212 2.60 -9.92 17.81
C LYS A 212 3.71 -9.63 16.79
N LEU A 213 3.74 -8.43 16.21
CA LEU A 213 4.70 -8.04 15.18
C LEU A 213 5.82 -7.14 15.72
N LEU A 214 5.63 -6.53 16.91
CA LEU A 214 6.62 -5.67 17.54
C LEU A 214 7.71 -6.46 18.26
#